data_e787827f53bd49bd9e398016f42c1fbb
#
_entry.id   e787827f53bd49bd9e398016f42c1fbb
#
_cell.length_a   1.000
_cell.length_b   1.000
_cell.length_c   1.000
_cell.angle_alpha   90.00
_cell.angle_beta   90.00
_cell.angle_gamma   90.00
#
_symmetry.space_group_name_H-M   'P 1'
#
loop_
_entity.id
_entity.type
_entity.pdbx_description
1 polymer ?
#
loop_
_entity_poly.entity_id
_entity_poly.type
_entity_poly.pdbx_seq_one_letter_code
_entity_poly.pdbx_strand_id
1 'polypeptide(L)'
;LTRKEAERIEKGQCAGTGGKVVRPEITSTMATYLDLHRHAAVRAALTSAPTVALRLMVAHVIVGSPLWRVDVEPQTSRNEAVAESIENAVGEADFDHMRRKALALLGFDAEEPAIIGGLGGDFGPNTGLVALFLTLLDLDDAQVMDLIAIVMGESLASGSAAVDAVGLHLGIDMADYWQADAAFFELLRDREILGHLVADVTSPSVAASNANEKAKTLKAIIRDALDGTNGRDKKDRWVPRWMQFPPSRYSQRGGVGTIAAHGAVVKAKEAHDSAIAKPDMPDPATPGGVISLPDGGEEADERLAA
;
A
#
# COMPACT_ATOMS: atom_id res chain seq x y z
N LEU A 1 -21.79 -1.56 35.53
CA LEU A 1 -21.59 -0.10 35.63
C LEU A 1 -22.74 0.60 34.94
N THR A 2 -23.45 1.46 35.69
CA THR A 2 -24.54 2.27 35.12
C THR A 2 -23.94 3.39 34.26
N ARG A 3 -24.73 3.89 33.29
CA ARG A 3 -24.31 5.01 32.42
C ARG A 3 -23.85 6.24 33.22
N LYS A 4 -24.46 6.47 34.38
CA LYS A 4 -24.06 7.55 35.32
C LYS A 4 -22.73 7.28 36.02
N GLU A 5 -22.36 6.03 36.27
CA GLU A 5 -21.06 5.66 36.83
C GLU A 5 -19.94 5.79 35.79
N ALA A 6 -20.21 5.42 34.55
CA ALA A 6 -19.29 5.63 33.45
C ALA A 6 -18.99 7.13 33.20
N GLU A 7 -20.04 7.99 33.19
CA GLU A 7 -19.89 9.45 33.09
C GLU A 7 -19.12 10.07 34.27
N ARG A 8 -19.22 9.47 35.47
CA ARG A 8 -18.46 9.93 36.64
C ARG A 8 -17.01 9.57 36.61
N ILE A 9 -16.67 8.39 36.06
CA ILE A 9 -15.28 7.93 35.85
C ILE A 9 -14.62 8.78 34.77
N GLU A 10 -15.35 9.05 33.69
CA GLU A 10 -14.86 9.87 32.57
C GLU A 10 -14.59 11.34 32.98
N LYS A 11 -15.32 11.83 34.00
CA LYS A 11 -15.10 13.15 34.60
C LYS A 11 -14.06 13.16 35.73
N GLY A 12 -13.27 12.09 35.88
CA GLY A 12 -12.21 11.98 36.89
C GLY A 12 -12.72 11.92 38.33
N GLN A 13 -13.98 11.54 38.55
CA GLN A 13 -14.56 11.37 39.86
C GLN A 13 -14.42 9.91 40.33
N CYS A 14 -13.26 9.54 40.84
CA CYS A 14 -13.07 8.25 41.50
C CYS A 14 -13.99 8.12 42.70
N ALA A 15 -14.79 7.05 42.71
CA ALA A 15 -15.57 6.65 43.89
C ALA A 15 -14.63 6.06 44.93
N GLY A 16 -14.21 6.87 45.87
CA GLY A 16 -13.40 6.46 47.01
C GLY A 16 -13.41 7.49 48.11
N THR A 17 -14.17 7.20 49.19
CA THR A 17 -14.12 7.84 50.52
C THR A 17 -14.19 9.36 50.57
N GLY A 18 -15.35 9.91 50.96
CA GLY A 18 -15.63 11.16 51.71
C GLY A 18 -14.77 12.42 51.54
N GLY A 19 -13.92 12.50 50.47
CA GLY A 19 -13.09 13.67 50.21
C GLY A 19 -13.86 14.73 49.42
N LYS A 20 -13.74 16.01 49.79
CA LYS A 20 -14.21 17.15 48.98
C LYS A 20 -13.79 16.98 47.55
N VAL A 21 -14.75 17.03 46.61
CA VAL A 21 -14.48 17.05 45.18
C VAL A 21 -13.53 18.20 44.88
N VAL A 22 -12.28 17.86 44.56
CA VAL A 22 -11.27 18.85 44.18
C VAL A 22 -11.67 19.43 42.83
N ARG A 23 -11.88 20.74 42.78
CA ARG A 23 -12.21 21.42 41.52
C ARG A 23 -11.02 21.29 40.56
N PRO A 24 -11.27 21.01 39.26
CA PRO A 24 -10.23 21.07 38.25
C PRO A 24 -9.56 22.45 38.27
N GLU A 25 -8.26 22.49 37.98
CA GLU A 25 -7.47 23.73 37.89
C GLU A 25 -7.98 24.66 36.81
N ILE A 26 -8.47 24.09 35.70
CA ILE A 26 -8.99 24.81 34.55
C ILE A 26 -10.38 24.28 34.15
N THR A 27 -11.15 25.13 33.50
CA THR A 27 -12.45 24.74 32.90
C THR A 27 -12.26 23.96 31.62
N SER A 28 -13.27 23.20 31.18
CA SER A 28 -13.25 22.49 29.89
C SER A 28 -13.05 23.44 28.72
N THR A 29 -13.64 24.62 28.74
CA THR A 29 -13.45 25.65 27.70
C THR A 29 -12.00 26.13 27.64
N MET A 30 -11.36 26.34 28.81
CA MET A 30 -9.94 26.71 28.87
C MET A 30 -9.06 25.58 28.38
N ALA A 31 -9.36 24.33 28.71
CA ALA A 31 -8.66 23.17 28.16
C ALA A 31 -8.73 23.14 26.64
N THR A 32 -9.93 23.26 26.06
CA THR A 32 -10.11 23.33 24.59
C THR A 32 -9.32 24.49 23.96
N TYR A 33 -9.32 25.66 24.61
CA TYR A 33 -8.52 26.80 24.14
C TYR A 33 -7.02 26.48 24.08
N LEU A 34 -6.48 25.89 25.13
CA LEU A 34 -5.07 25.50 25.20
C LEU A 34 -4.74 24.44 24.13
N ASP A 35 -5.57 23.43 24.00
CA ASP A 35 -5.37 22.33 23.05
C ASP A 35 -5.37 22.82 21.59
N LEU A 36 -6.30 23.70 21.23
CA LEU A 36 -6.37 24.26 19.88
C LEU A 36 -5.13 25.12 19.54
N HIS A 37 -4.65 25.96 20.49
CA HIS A 37 -3.47 26.77 20.27
C HIS A 37 -2.20 25.92 20.13
N ARG A 38 -2.03 24.88 21.00
CA ARG A 38 -0.93 23.93 20.89
C ARG A 38 -0.97 23.15 19.56
N HIS A 39 -2.13 22.67 19.18
CA HIS A 39 -2.35 21.99 17.90
C HIS A 39 -1.94 22.88 16.70
N ALA A 40 -2.36 24.15 16.69
CA ALA A 40 -2.01 25.08 15.62
C ALA A 40 -0.48 25.29 15.52
N ALA A 41 0.19 25.47 16.66
CA ALA A 41 1.65 25.66 16.71
C ALA A 41 2.41 24.43 16.19
N VAL A 42 2.01 23.22 16.66
CA VAL A 42 2.65 21.95 16.23
C VAL A 42 2.43 21.71 14.74
N ARG A 43 1.23 21.94 14.22
CA ARG A 43 0.95 21.83 12.77
C ARG A 43 1.86 22.73 11.95
N ALA A 44 2.01 24.00 12.34
CA ALA A 44 2.89 24.92 11.65
C ALA A 44 4.36 24.45 11.67
N ALA A 45 4.85 24.02 12.84
CA ALA A 45 6.23 23.52 12.98
C ALA A 45 6.48 22.23 12.14
N LEU A 46 5.49 21.34 12.05
CA LEU A 46 5.61 20.08 11.33
C LEU A 46 5.84 20.28 9.83
N THR A 47 5.34 21.36 9.23
CA THR A 47 5.56 21.66 7.81
C THR A 47 7.04 21.88 7.45
N SER A 48 7.85 22.24 8.45
CA SER A 48 9.29 22.47 8.29
C SER A 48 10.14 21.29 8.76
N ALA A 49 9.51 20.18 9.17
CA ALA A 49 10.19 19.01 9.73
C ALA A 49 9.73 17.70 9.02
N PRO A 50 10.05 17.49 7.72
CA PRO A 50 9.55 16.38 6.93
C PRO A 50 9.97 15.01 7.47
N THR A 51 11.17 14.88 8.06
CA THR A 51 11.63 13.63 8.67
C THR A 51 10.82 13.25 9.91
N VAL A 52 10.35 14.24 10.68
CA VAL A 52 9.46 14.01 11.82
C VAL A 52 8.05 13.65 11.34
N ALA A 53 7.57 14.33 10.28
CA ALA A 53 6.28 14.02 9.67
C ALA A 53 6.24 12.57 9.14
N LEU A 54 7.31 12.11 8.48
CA LEU A 54 7.44 10.73 7.98
C LEU A 54 7.34 9.70 9.11
N ARG A 55 8.05 9.91 10.22
CA ARG A 55 8.01 9.01 11.39
C ARG A 55 6.62 8.98 12.03
N LEU A 56 5.98 10.14 12.15
CA LEU A 56 4.61 10.22 12.65
C LEU A 56 3.63 9.48 11.74
N MET A 57 3.79 9.60 10.43
CA MET A 57 3.00 8.88 9.43
C MET A 57 3.13 7.36 9.63
N VAL A 58 4.36 6.84 9.70
CA VAL A 58 4.61 5.41 9.92
C VAL A 58 4.03 4.95 11.25
N ALA A 59 4.17 5.74 12.32
CA ALA A 59 3.58 5.44 13.62
C ALA A 59 2.05 5.32 13.55
N HIS A 60 1.35 6.23 12.84
CA HIS A 60 -0.09 6.14 12.62
C HIS A 60 -0.50 4.86 11.89
N VAL A 61 0.25 4.46 10.87
CA VAL A 61 -0.02 3.24 10.09
C VAL A 61 0.11 2.01 10.96
N ILE A 62 1.25 1.85 11.64
CA ILE A 62 1.56 0.66 12.46
C ILE A 62 0.56 0.49 13.60
N VAL A 63 0.21 1.57 14.30
CA VAL A 63 -0.76 1.54 15.41
C VAL A 63 -2.21 1.37 14.93
N GLY A 64 -2.50 1.60 13.65
CA GLY A 64 -3.87 1.61 13.14
C GLY A 64 -4.68 2.77 13.70
N SER A 65 -4.09 3.98 13.74
CA SER A 65 -4.74 5.18 14.27
C SER A 65 -6.07 5.47 13.58
N PRO A 66 -7.15 5.76 14.33
CA PRO A 66 -8.45 6.09 13.74
C PRO A 66 -8.45 7.40 12.93
N LEU A 67 -7.42 8.24 13.08
CA LEU A 67 -7.25 9.47 12.32
C LEU A 67 -6.58 9.23 10.96
N TRP A 68 -5.86 8.11 10.82
CA TRP A 68 -5.29 7.66 9.56
C TRP A 68 -5.37 6.15 9.50
N ARG A 69 -6.34 5.66 8.75
CA ARG A 69 -6.64 4.24 8.68
C ARG A 69 -5.97 3.64 7.45
N VAL A 70 -5.13 2.63 7.70
CA VAL A 70 -4.57 1.75 6.69
C VAL A 70 -4.93 0.33 7.11
N ASP A 71 -5.54 -0.41 6.21
CA ASP A 71 -5.94 -1.79 6.46
C ASP A 71 -4.95 -2.73 5.75
N VAL A 72 -4.59 -3.82 6.43
CA VAL A 72 -3.86 -4.92 5.81
C VAL A 72 -4.81 -5.66 4.88
N GLU A 73 -4.41 -5.85 3.63
CA GLU A 73 -5.18 -6.67 2.69
C GLU A 73 -4.90 -8.15 2.97
N PRO A 74 -5.89 -8.95 3.36
CA PRO A 74 -5.68 -10.37 3.62
C PRO A 74 -5.39 -11.11 2.31
N GLN A 75 -4.17 -11.61 2.16
CA GLN A 75 -3.71 -12.38 1.01
C GLN A 75 -3.99 -13.88 1.20
N THR A 76 -5.25 -14.25 1.33
CA THR A 76 -5.65 -15.62 1.64
C THR A 76 -6.55 -16.23 0.57
N SER A 77 -6.50 -17.55 0.44
CA SER A 77 -7.40 -18.34 -0.39
C SER A 77 -8.17 -19.36 0.44
N ARG A 78 -9.45 -19.57 0.09
CA ARG A 78 -10.24 -20.68 0.68
C ARG A 78 -9.91 -22.02 0.06
N ASN A 79 -9.18 -22.06 -1.03
CA ASN A 79 -8.69 -23.28 -1.66
C ASN A 79 -7.35 -23.65 -1.02
N GLU A 80 -7.31 -24.82 -0.35
CA GLU A 80 -6.14 -25.27 0.40
C GLU A 80 -4.89 -25.40 -0.50
N ALA A 81 -5.02 -25.94 -1.70
CA ALA A 81 -3.89 -26.08 -2.63
C ALA A 81 -3.32 -24.71 -3.06
N VAL A 82 -4.18 -23.69 -3.21
CA VAL A 82 -3.72 -22.33 -3.50
C VAL A 82 -3.07 -21.71 -2.27
N ALA A 83 -3.64 -21.90 -1.08
CA ALA A 83 -3.06 -21.39 0.15
C ALA A 83 -1.65 -21.96 0.40
N GLU A 84 -1.51 -23.29 0.27
CA GLU A 84 -0.22 -23.98 0.39
C GLU A 84 0.80 -23.53 -0.67
N SER A 85 0.35 -23.32 -1.92
CA SER A 85 1.21 -22.83 -3.00
C SER A 85 1.75 -21.43 -2.71
N ILE A 86 0.91 -20.53 -2.17
CA ILE A 86 1.33 -19.16 -1.80
C ILE A 86 2.27 -19.21 -0.58
N GLU A 87 1.96 -19.96 0.45
CA GLU A 87 2.81 -20.09 1.65
C GLU A 87 4.23 -20.56 1.30
N ASN A 88 4.37 -21.41 0.29
CA ASN A 88 5.66 -21.91 -0.21
C ASN A 88 6.26 -21.07 -1.34
N ALA A 89 5.65 -19.95 -1.71
CA ALA A 89 6.16 -19.09 -2.77
C ALA A 89 7.42 -18.31 -2.33
N VAL A 90 8.38 -18.17 -3.26
CA VAL A 90 9.64 -17.44 -3.03
C VAL A 90 9.36 -16.00 -2.57
N GLY A 91 8.43 -15.31 -3.26
CA GLY A 91 8.10 -13.93 -2.92
C GLY A 91 7.50 -13.77 -1.52
N GLU A 92 6.71 -14.74 -1.05
CA GLU A 92 6.16 -14.74 0.30
C GLU A 92 7.26 -14.96 1.34
N ALA A 93 8.16 -15.91 1.11
CA ALA A 93 9.28 -16.19 2.00
C ALA A 93 10.24 -14.98 2.11
N ASP A 94 10.53 -14.32 1.00
CA ASP A 94 11.38 -13.12 0.98
C ASP A 94 10.72 -11.94 1.74
N PHE A 95 9.42 -11.73 1.52
CA PHE A 95 8.67 -10.70 2.22
C PHE A 95 8.60 -10.97 3.72
N ASP A 96 8.28 -12.22 4.12
CA ASP A 96 8.22 -12.63 5.53
C ASP A 96 9.57 -12.44 6.24
N HIS A 97 10.67 -12.75 5.56
CA HIS A 97 12.01 -12.51 6.08
C HIS A 97 12.25 -11.02 6.38
N MET A 98 11.86 -10.13 5.48
CA MET A 98 12.00 -8.68 5.67
C MET A 98 11.05 -8.15 6.75
N ARG A 99 9.81 -8.67 6.80
CA ARG A 99 8.84 -8.36 7.85
C ARG A 99 9.36 -8.71 9.24
N ARG A 100 9.94 -9.92 9.43
CA ARG A 100 10.54 -10.33 10.71
C ARG A 100 11.70 -9.43 11.14
N LYS A 101 12.52 -8.97 10.20
CA LYS A 101 13.56 -7.97 10.50
C LYS A 101 12.95 -6.66 10.99
N ALA A 102 11.90 -6.21 10.34
CA ALA A 102 11.20 -4.99 10.73
C ALA A 102 10.53 -5.11 12.11
N LEU A 103 9.89 -6.26 12.39
CA LEU A 103 9.33 -6.55 13.73
C LEU A 103 10.41 -6.54 14.80
N ALA A 104 11.58 -7.17 14.55
CA ALA A 104 12.70 -7.16 15.48
C ALA A 104 13.27 -5.75 15.72
N LEU A 105 13.34 -4.92 14.68
CA LEU A 105 13.78 -3.52 14.76
C LEU A 105 12.84 -2.69 15.65
N LEU A 106 11.55 -2.98 15.63
CA LEU A 106 10.55 -2.31 16.46
C LEU A 106 10.39 -2.92 17.86
N GLY A 107 11.05 -4.04 18.14
CA GLY A 107 10.90 -4.79 19.39
C GLY A 107 9.56 -5.54 19.49
N PHE A 108 8.92 -5.84 18.37
CA PHE A 108 7.67 -6.61 18.32
C PHE A 108 7.97 -8.12 18.31
N ASP A 109 6.93 -8.94 18.59
CA ASP A 109 7.05 -10.38 18.49
C ASP A 109 7.32 -10.79 17.03
N ALA A 110 8.31 -11.66 16.81
CA ALA A 110 8.69 -12.13 15.48
C ALA A 110 7.57 -12.97 14.79
N GLU A 111 6.64 -13.50 15.56
CA GLU A 111 5.50 -14.30 15.08
C GLU A 111 4.26 -13.46 14.75
N GLU A 112 4.31 -12.13 14.95
CA GLU A 112 3.21 -11.26 14.53
C GLU A 112 2.99 -11.37 13.00
N PRO A 113 1.73 -11.55 12.56
CA PRO A 113 1.41 -11.78 11.16
C PRO A 113 1.61 -10.53 10.28
N ALA A 114 1.64 -9.34 10.87
CA ALA A 114 1.81 -8.07 10.18
C ALA A 114 2.40 -7.02 11.12
N ILE A 115 3.05 -6.01 10.55
CA ILE A 115 3.49 -4.82 11.31
C ILE A 115 2.29 -3.91 11.59
N ILE A 116 1.39 -3.77 10.61
CA ILE A 116 0.19 -2.95 10.72
C ILE A 116 -0.73 -3.56 11.78
N GLY A 117 -1.03 -2.77 12.81
CA GLY A 117 -1.87 -3.22 13.93
C GLY A 117 -1.17 -4.06 14.99
N GLY A 118 0.14 -4.31 14.87
CA GLY A 118 0.94 -5.19 15.74
C GLY A 118 1.16 -4.72 17.19
N LEU A 119 0.71 -3.53 17.58
CA LEU A 119 0.70 -3.10 18.98
C LEU A 119 -0.55 -3.60 19.73
N GLY A 120 -0.84 -4.87 19.62
CA GLY A 120 -1.93 -5.55 20.34
C GLY A 120 -1.64 -5.80 21.82
N GLY A 121 -1.05 -4.85 22.54
CA GLY A 121 -0.75 -4.94 23.96
C GLY A 121 -1.53 -3.92 24.80
N ASP A 122 -1.21 -3.86 26.09
CA ASP A 122 -1.78 -3.00 27.14
C ASP A 122 -1.75 -1.47 26.88
N PHE A 123 -1.32 -1.06 25.69
CA PHE A 123 -1.24 0.35 25.30
C PHE A 123 -2.57 0.80 24.70
N GLY A 124 -3.24 1.73 25.36
CA GLY A 124 -4.36 2.41 24.74
C GLY A 124 -3.93 3.12 23.43
N PRO A 125 -4.88 3.37 22.49
CA PRO A 125 -4.56 3.83 21.12
C PRO A 125 -3.68 5.10 21.08
N ASN A 126 -3.77 5.98 22.06
CA ASN A 126 -2.93 7.18 22.10
C ASN A 126 -1.54 6.92 22.68
N THR A 127 -1.42 6.01 23.67
CA THR A 127 -0.14 5.70 24.31
C THR A 127 0.74 4.86 23.38
N GLY A 128 0.14 3.91 22.65
CA GLY A 128 0.85 3.09 21.67
C GLY A 128 1.41 3.91 20.52
N LEU A 129 0.65 4.88 19.99
CA LEU A 129 1.14 5.79 18.95
C LEU A 129 2.35 6.59 19.41
N VAL A 130 2.30 7.14 20.62
CA VAL A 130 3.41 7.96 21.15
C VAL A 130 4.66 7.09 21.41
N ALA A 131 4.48 5.91 21.99
CA ALA A 131 5.61 4.99 22.24
C ALA A 131 6.29 4.60 20.92
N LEU A 132 5.53 4.19 19.91
CA LEU A 132 6.07 3.85 18.60
C LEU A 132 6.74 5.04 17.92
N PHE A 133 6.14 6.23 17.99
CA PHE A 133 6.74 7.44 17.42
C PHE A 133 8.11 7.74 18.05
N LEU A 134 8.25 7.60 19.37
CA LEU A 134 9.54 7.76 20.06
C LEU A 134 10.55 6.71 19.59
N THR A 135 10.15 5.44 19.47
CA THR A 135 11.02 4.39 18.92
C THR A 135 11.50 4.74 17.50
N LEU A 136 10.60 5.25 16.65
CA LEU A 136 10.96 5.65 15.28
C LEU A 136 11.90 6.86 15.22
N LEU A 137 11.92 7.72 16.24
CA LEU A 137 12.89 8.82 16.32
C LEU A 137 14.33 8.34 16.59
N ASP A 138 14.49 7.17 17.21
CA ASP A 138 15.80 6.56 17.48
C ASP A 138 16.37 5.83 16.25
N LEU A 139 15.55 5.61 15.20
CA LEU A 139 15.97 4.98 13.95
C LEU A 139 16.50 6.02 12.97
N ASP A 140 17.43 5.60 12.11
CA ASP A 140 17.86 6.41 10.98
C ASP A 140 16.80 6.41 9.85
N ASP A 141 16.94 7.35 8.91
CA ASP A 141 15.97 7.51 7.83
C ASP A 141 15.89 6.28 6.89
N ALA A 142 17.00 5.53 6.72
CA ALA A 142 17.01 4.32 5.90
C ALA A 142 16.18 3.21 6.55
N GLN A 143 16.34 3.01 7.86
CA GLN A 143 15.53 2.05 8.62
C GLN A 143 14.04 2.39 8.59
N VAL A 144 13.70 3.69 8.68
CA VAL A 144 12.30 4.14 8.56
C VAL A 144 11.76 3.89 7.14
N MET A 145 12.57 4.06 6.11
CA MET A 145 12.17 3.75 4.73
C MET A 145 11.95 2.24 4.52
N ASP A 146 12.77 1.38 5.13
CA ASP A 146 12.56 -0.07 5.11
C ASP A 146 11.22 -0.44 5.77
N LEU A 147 10.89 0.17 6.91
CA LEU A 147 9.57 -0.01 7.55
C LEU A 147 8.41 0.43 6.64
N ILE A 148 8.56 1.56 5.95
CA ILE A 148 7.56 2.04 4.98
C ILE A 148 7.37 1.02 3.86
N ALA A 149 8.45 0.43 3.34
CA ALA A 149 8.37 -0.56 2.26
C ALA A 149 7.56 -1.79 2.69
N ILE A 150 7.76 -2.28 3.94
CA ILE A 150 6.98 -3.39 4.48
C ILE A 150 5.51 -2.99 4.68
N VAL A 151 5.23 -1.84 5.30
CA VAL A 151 3.87 -1.34 5.49
C VAL A 151 3.13 -1.20 4.16
N MET A 152 3.79 -0.67 3.13
CA MET A 152 3.20 -0.57 1.80
C MET A 152 2.97 -1.93 1.15
N GLY A 153 3.89 -2.90 1.35
CA GLY A 153 3.71 -4.27 0.91
C GLY A 153 2.49 -4.94 1.55
N GLU A 154 2.31 -4.79 2.86
CA GLU A 154 1.15 -5.31 3.60
C GLU A 154 -0.19 -4.70 3.16
N SER A 155 -0.18 -3.47 2.66
CA SER A 155 -1.39 -2.75 2.22
C SER A 155 -1.73 -2.95 0.74
N LEU A 156 -0.92 -3.70 -0.03
CA LEU A 156 -1.18 -3.97 -1.44
C LEU A 156 -2.31 -4.98 -1.60
N ALA A 157 -3.39 -4.59 -2.26
CA ALA A 157 -4.50 -5.48 -2.58
C ALA A 157 -4.16 -6.39 -3.76
N SER A 158 -4.26 -7.71 -3.58
CA SER A 158 -4.00 -8.68 -4.65
C SER A 158 -4.97 -8.47 -5.83
N GLY A 159 -4.47 -8.59 -7.06
CA GLY A 159 -5.26 -8.37 -8.27
C GLY A 159 -5.58 -6.90 -8.56
N SER A 160 -5.08 -5.95 -7.75
CA SER A 160 -5.27 -4.53 -7.98
C SER A 160 -4.40 -3.99 -9.11
N ALA A 161 -4.80 -2.85 -9.69
CA ALA A 161 -3.97 -2.12 -10.65
C ALA A 161 -2.66 -1.60 -10.04
N ALA A 162 -2.62 -1.39 -8.71
CA ALA A 162 -1.41 -0.99 -8.01
C ALA A 162 -0.32 -2.06 -8.09
N VAL A 163 -0.66 -3.34 -7.90
CA VAL A 163 0.27 -4.47 -8.06
C VAL A 163 0.84 -4.51 -9.48
N ASP A 164 0.01 -4.36 -10.50
CA ASP A 164 0.46 -4.34 -11.89
C ASP A 164 1.37 -3.14 -12.19
N ALA A 165 1.01 -1.94 -11.74
CA ALA A 165 1.80 -0.73 -11.93
C ALA A 165 3.18 -0.83 -11.26
N VAL A 166 3.24 -1.32 -10.02
CA VAL A 166 4.50 -1.51 -9.27
C VAL A 166 5.35 -2.60 -9.92
N GLY A 167 4.76 -3.74 -10.31
CA GLY A 167 5.45 -4.83 -10.99
C GLY A 167 6.09 -4.40 -12.31
N LEU A 168 5.37 -3.60 -13.11
CA LEU A 168 5.89 -3.00 -14.35
C LEU A 168 7.01 -2.00 -14.07
N HIS A 169 6.84 -1.13 -13.07
CA HIS A 169 7.85 -0.12 -12.72
C HIS A 169 9.16 -0.74 -12.24
N LEU A 170 9.07 -1.78 -11.42
CA LEU A 170 10.23 -2.51 -10.89
C LEU A 170 10.82 -3.50 -11.91
N GLY A 171 10.15 -3.75 -13.04
CA GLY A 171 10.59 -4.69 -14.07
C GLY A 171 10.63 -6.14 -13.56
N ILE A 172 9.65 -6.55 -12.75
CA ILE A 172 9.61 -7.89 -12.15
C ILE A 172 9.53 -8.96 -13.23
N ASP A 173 10.50 -9.90 -13.22
CA ASP A 173 10.42 -11.15 -13.96
C ASP A 173 9.82 -12.24 -13.06
N MET A 174 8.60 -12.65 -13.35
CA MET A 174 7.91 -13.67 -12.56
C MET A 174 8.61 -15.04 -12.57
N ALA A 175 9.51 -15.29 -13.49
CA ALA A 175 10.31 -16.52 -13.51
C ALA A 175 11.32 -16.63 -12.35
N ASP A 176 11.60 -15.52 -11.66
CA ASP A 176 12.42 -15.51 -10.44
C ASP A 176 11.61 -15.88 -9.19
N TYR A 177 10.28 -15.72 -9.25
CA TYR A 177 9.39 -15.87 -8.11
C TYR A 177 8.42 -17.04 -8.22
N TRP A 178 8.27 -17.64 -9.42
CA TRP A 178 7.24 -18.64 -9.66
C TRP A 178 7.71 -19.76 -10.59
N GLN A 179 7.27 -20.97 -10.27
CA GLN A 179 7.38 -22.16 -11.11
C GLN A 179 6.05 -22.92 -11.09
N ALA A 180 5.74 -23.64 -12.17
CA ALA A 180 4.51 -24.41 -12.29
C ALA A 180 4.48 -25.56 -11.28
N ASP A 181 3.59 -25.47 -10.32
CA ASP A 181 3.40 -26.43 -9.24
C ASP A 181 2.15 -27.32 -9.45
N ALA A 182 1.87 -28.18 -8.48
CA ALA A 182 0.71 -29.07 -8.51
C ALA A 182 -0.61 -28.28 -8.52
N ALA A 183 -0.70 -27.18 -7.73
CA ALA A 183 -1.89 -26.35 -7.65
C ALA A 183 -2.21 -25.68 -9.00
N PHE A 184 -1.19 -25.15 -9.68
CA PHE A 184 -1.35 -24.59 -11.02
C PHE A 184 -1.96 -25.60 -11.98
N PHE A 185 -1.41 -26.83 -12.03
CA PHE A 185 -1.94 -27.85 -12.92
C PHE A 185 -3.34 -28.34 -12.53
N GLU A 186 -3.69 -28.37 -11.26
CA GLU A 186 -5.02 -28.72 -10.80
C GLU A 186 -6.07 -27.70 -11.28
N LEU A 187 -5.75 -26.41 -11.19
CA LEU A 187 -6.62 -25.30 -11.58
C LEU A 187 -6.85 -25.19 -13.08
N LEU A 188 -5.92 -25.66 -13.91
CA LEU A 188 -6.07 -25.64 -15.37
C LEU A 188 -7.11 -26.66 -15.85
N ARG A 189 -8.27 -26.17 -16.34
CA ARG A 189 -9.37 -27.02 -16.78
C ARG A 189 -9.76 -26.83 -18.23
N ASP A 190 -9.52 -25.64 -18.77
CA ASP A 190 -9.93 -25.28 -20.12
C ASP A 190 -9.00 -25.86 -21.17
N ARG A 191 -9.59 -26.66 -22.11
CA ARG A 191 -8.81 -27.40 -23.12
C ARG A 191 -8.20 -26.50 -24.20
N GLU A 192 -8.87 -25.41 -24.57
CA GLU A 192 -8.33 -24.44 -25.52
C GLU A 192 -7.08 -23.75 -24.93
N ILE A 193 -7.20 -23.32 -23.68
CA ILE A 193 -6.07 -22.72 -22.96
C ILE A 193 -4.92 -23.72 -22.80
N LEU A 194 -5.19 -24.96 -22.43
CA LEU A 194 -4.16 -26.01 -22.39
C LEU A 194 -3.46 -26.20 -23.74
N GLY A 195 -4.18 -26.11 -24.85
CA GLY A 195 -3.59 -26.14 -26.19
C GLY A 195 -2.65 -24.96 -26.44
N HIS A 196 -3.01 -23.74 -26.02
CA HIS A 196 -2.14 -22.58 -26.11
C HIS A 196 -0.90 -22.73 -25.21
N LEU A 197 -1.05 -23.25 -23.99
CA LEU A 197 0.09 -23.51 -23.10
C LEU A 197 1.04 -24.56 -23.68
N VAL A 198 0.53 -25.62 -24.31
CA VAL A 198 1.36 -26.59 -25.05
C VAL A 198 2.15 -25.90 -26.15
N ALA A 199 1.53 -24.99 -26.91
CA ALA A 199 2.22 -24.25 -27.96
C ALA A 199 3.35 -23.36 -27.39
N ASP A 200 3.14 -22.73 -26.22
CA ASP A 200 4.13 -21.88 -25.57
C ASP A 200 5.34 -22.65 -25.05
N VAL A 201 5.12 -23.83 -24.45
CA VAL A 201 6.21 -24.63 -23.86
C VAL A 201 6.90 -25.56 -24.86
N THR A 202 6.27 -25.84 -26.00
CA THR A 202 6.83 -26.70 -27.04
C THR A 202 6.86 -25.98 -28.40
N SER A 203 5.83 -26.19 -29.22
CA SER A 203 5.65 -25.49 -30.49
C SER A 203 4.19 -25.52 -30.95
N PRO A 204 3.78 -24.62 -31.87
CA PRO A 204 2.44 -24.65 -32.47
C PRO A 204 2.10 -25.97 -33.18
N SER A 205 3.09 -26.65 -33.77
CA SER A 205 2.89 -27.94 -34.45
C SER A 205 2.57 -29.06 -33.47
N VAL A 206 3.25 -29.11 -32.33
CA VAL A 206 2.95 -30.08 -31.25
C VAL A 206 1.56 -29.82 -30.67
N ALA A 207 1.18 -28.56 -30.45
CA ALA A 207 -0.16 -28.21 -30.01
C ALA A 207 -1.25 -28.64 -30.99
N ALA A 208 -1.05 -28.40 -32.30
CA ALA A 208 -1.97 -28.81 -33.35
C ALA A 208 -2.12 -30.33 -33.44
N SER A 209 -1.02 -31.08 -33.34
CA SER A 209 -1.05 -32.55 -33.37
C SER A 209 -1.78 -33.14 -32.16
N ASN A 210 -1.86 -32.43 -31.05
CA ASN A 210 -2.51 -32.86 -29.79
C ASN A 210 -3.84 -32.13 -29.53
N ALA A 211 -4.38 -31.38 -30.52
CA ALA A 211 -5.58 -30.55 -30.34
C ALA A 211 -6.83 -31.31 -29.85
N ASN A 212 -6.93 -32.61 -30.15
CA ASN A 212 -8.04 -33.47 -29.76
C ASN A 212 -7.79 -34.27 -28.49
N GLU A 213 -6.59 -34.14 -27.89
CA GLU A 213 -6.23 -34.88 -26.68
C GLU A 213 -7.03 -34.40 -25.45
N LYS A 214 -7.12 -35.29 -24.46
CA LYS A 214 -7.76 -34.98 -23.16
C LYS A 214 -6.91 -33.99 -22.37
N ALA A 215 -7.55 -33.20 -21.52
CA ALA A 215 -6.87 -32.25 -20.63
C ALA A 215 -5.69 -32.90 -19.83
N LYS A 216 -5.87 -34.16 -19.37
CA LYS A 216 -4.80 -34.90 -18.67
C LYS A 216 -3.56 -35.09 -19.55
N THR A 217 -3.72 -35.44 -20.82
CA THR A 217 -2.61 -35.62 -21.77
C THR A 217 -1.93 -34.28 -22.04
N LEU A 218 -2.69 -33.20 -22.29
CA LEU A 218 -2.13 -31.87 -22.52
C LEU A 218 -1.32 -31.37 -21.31
N LYS A 219 -1.82 -31.59 -20.09
CA LYS A 219 -1.08 -31.28 -18.86
C LYS A 219 0.22 -32.10 -18.71
N ALA A 220 0.21 -33.37 -19.10
CA ALA A 220 1.41 -34.20 -19.11
C ALA A 220 2.45 -33.64 -20.10
N ILE A 221 2.03 -33.28 -21.31
CA ILE A 221 2.93 -32.66 -22.32
C ILE A 221 3.57 -31.38 -21.77
N ILE A 222 2.80 -30.55 -21.08
CA ILE A 222 3.31 -29.29 -20.49
C ILE A 222 4.37 -29.63 -19.41
N ARG A 223 4.06 -30.57 -18.49
CA ARG A 223 5.02 -30.99 -17.46
C ARG A 223 6.31 -31.56 -18.06
N ASP A 224 6.18 -32.47 -19.02
CA ASP A 224 7.33 -33.09 -19.70
C ASP A 224 8.24 -32.04 -20.33
N ALA A 225 7.67 -30.97 -20.93
CA ALA A 225 8.44 -29.89 -21.52
C ALA A 225 9.08 -28.97 -20.46
N LEU A 226 8.42 -28.73 -19.33
CA LEU A 226 9.00 -27.93 -18.23
C LEU A 226 10.11 -28.69 -17.51
N ASP A 227 9.97 -30.02 -17.37
CA ASP A 227 10.94 -30.88 -16.70
C ASP A 227 12.08 -31.36 -17.62
N GLY A 228 11.93 -31.22 -18.94
CA GLY A 228 12.87 -31.77 -19.92
C GLY A 228 12.83 -33.31 -19.96
N THR A 229 11.66 -33.92 -19.79
CA THR A 229 11.45 -35.36 -19.72
C THR A 229 10.78 -35.92 -20.98
N ASN A 230 10.71 -37.23 -21.11
CA ASN A 230 10.04 -37.93 -22.22
C ASN A 230 10.47 -37.47 -23.62
N GLY A 231 11.78 -37.16 -23.77
CA GLY A 231 12.36 -36.74 -25.03
C GLY A 231 12.00 -35.32 -25.49
N ARG A 232 11.54 -34.48 -24.56
CA ARG A 232 11.25 -33.07 -24.80
C ARG A 232 12.41 -32.20 -24.33
N ASP A 233 12.70 -31.16 -25.10
CA ASP A 233 13.63 -30.12 -24.67
C ASP A 233 13.03 -29.35 -23.49
N LYS A 234 13.85 -29.09 -22.46
CA LYS A 234 13.44 -28.35 -21.27
C LYS A 234 13.14 -26.89 -21.61
N LYS A 235 12.00 -26.42 -21.20
CA LYS A 235 11.61 -25.00 -21.29
C LYS A 235 11.88 -24.30 -19.97
N ASP A 236 13.07 -23.73 -19.84
CA ASP A 236 13.44 -22.97 -18.65
C ASP A 236 12.72 -21.63 -18.56
N ARG A 237 12.56 -21.15 -17.33
CA ARG A 237 12.02 -19.81 -17.01
C ARG A 237 10.67 -19.49 -17.65
N TRP A 238 9.84 -20.51 -17.88
CA TRP A 238 8.53 -20.30 -18.45
C TRP A 238 7.53 -19.82 -17.39
N VAL A 239 6.77 -18.77 -17.73
CA VAL A 239 5.67 -18.22 -16.96
C VAL A 239 4.46 -18.02 -17.86
N PRO A 240 3.24 -18.40 -17.44
CA PRO A 240 2.05 -18.17 -18.25
C PRO A 240 1.84 -16.68 -18.49
N ARG A 241 1.38 -16.32 -19.69
CA ARG A 241 1.23 -14.93 -20.14
C ARG A 241 0.41 -14.06 -19.18
N TRP A 242 -0.56 -14.64 -18.47
CA TRP A 242 -1.39 -13.90 -17.50
C TRP A 242 -0.62 -13.40 -16.28
N MET A 243 0.49 -14.04 -15.97
CA MET A 243 1.27 -13.78 -14.77
C MET A 243 2.46 -12.85 -15.03
N GLN A 244 2.78 -12.59 -16.30
CA GLN A 244 3.87 -11.70 -16.70
C GLN A 244 3.56 -10.23 -16.43
N PHE A 245 4.59 -9.40 -16.39
CA PHE A 245 4.51 -7.94 -16.39
C PHE A 245 5.15 -7.39 -17.68
N PRO A 246 4.35 -6.89 -18.68
CA PRO A 246 2.89 -6.82 -18.72
C PRO A 246 2.22 -8.19 -19.01
N PRO A 247 1.01 -8.40 -18.47
CA PRO A 247 0.25 -9.62 -18.73
C PRO A 247 -0.39 -9.60 -20.13
N SER A 248 -0.56 -10.78 -20.74
CA SER A 248 -1.23 -10.90 -22.02
C SER A 248 -2.20 -12.09 -22.08
N ARG A 249 -3.08 -12.09 -23.09
CA ARG A 249 -4.18 -13.04 -23.22
C ARG A 249 -3.77 -14.27 -24.04
N TYR A 250 -4.44 -15.40 -23.78
CA TYR A 250 -4.41 -16.57 -24.64
C TYR A 250 -5.58 -16.63 -25.62
N SER A 251 -6.72 -16.01 -25.25
CA SER A 251 -7.91 -16.00 -26.09
C SER A 251 -8.65 -14.66 -25.97
N GLN A 252 -9.65 -14.44 -26.84
CA GLN A 252 -10.49 -13.24 -26.77
C GLN A 252 -11.58 -13.33 -25.68
N ARG A 253 -11.70 -14.48 -24.99
CA ARG A 253 -12.63 -14.65 -23.87
C ARG A 253 -12.14 -13.81 -22.71
N GLY A 254 -12.96 -13.00 -22.11
CA GLY A 254 -12.64 -12.18 -20.95
C GLY A 254 -12.39 -13.00 -19.66
N GLY A 255 -12.42 -12.33 -18.53
CA GLY A 255 -12.41 -12.96 -17.19
C GLY A 255 -11.04 -13.14 -16.55
N VAL A 256 -9.97 -12.57 -17.15
CA VAL A 256 -8.63 -12.57 -16.55
C VAL A 256 -8.40 -11.25 -15.80
N GLY A 257 -8.35 -11.31 -14.48
CA GLY A 257 -8.23 -10.15 -13.58
C GLY A 257 -6.96 -9.31 -13.84
N THR A 258 -5.82 -9.96 -14.05
CA THR A 258 -4.53 -9.30 -14.33
C THR A 258 -4.57 -8.45 -15.61
N ILE A 259 -5.30 -8.91 -16.65
CA ILE A 259 -5.48 -8.15 -17.88
C ILE A 259 -6.36 -6.91 -17.64
N ALA A 260 -7.37 -7.02 -16.78
CA ALA A 260 -8.21 -5.88 -16.42
C ALA A 260 -7.44 -4.84 -15.60
N ALA A 261 -6.65 -5.29 -14.63
CA ALA A 261 -5.76 -4.45 -13.83
C ALA A 261 -4.76 -3.70 -14.71
N HIS A 262 -4.11 -4.40 -15.64
CA HIS A 262 -3.19 -3.79 -16.62
C HIS A 262 -3.89 -2.76 -17.50
N GLY A 263 -5.09 -3.03 -17.97
CA GLY A 263 -5.88 -2.06 -18.74
C GLY A 263 -6.16 -0.77 -17.97
N ALA A 264 -6.36 -0.84 -16.64
CA ALA A 264 -6.50 0.32 -15.79
C ALA A 264 -5.18 1.12 -15.68
N VAL A 265 -4.03 0.44 -15.58
CA VAL A 265 -2.70 1.08 -15.54
C VAL A 265 -2.42 1.81 -16.85
N VAL A 266 -2.66 1.18 -18.00
CA VAL A 266 -2.47 1.80 -19.32
C VAL A 266 -3.31 3.06 -19.46
N LYS A 267 -4.61 2.99 -19.09
CA LYS A 267 -5.51 4.14 -19.13
C LYS A 267 -5.04 5.28 -18.22
N ALA A 268 -4.58 4.95 -17.00
CA ALA A 268 -4.07 5.95 -16.06
C ALA A 268 -2.79 6.63 -16.59
N LYS A 269 -1.89 5.84 -17.21
CA LYS A 269 -0.66 6.35 -17.82
C LYS A 269 -0.97 7.28 -19.00
N GLU A 270 -1.87 6.91 -19.90
CA GLU A 270 -2.29 7.75 -21.02
C GLU A 270 -2.88 9.09 -20.56
N ALA A 271 -3.70 9.06 -19.49
CA ALA A 271 -4.26 10.27 -18.90
C ALA A 271 -3.16 11.17 -18.29
N HIS A 272 -2.20 10.58 -17.59
CA HIS A 272 -1.05 11.29 -17.02
C HIS A 272 -0.18 11.93 -18.09
N ASP A 273 0.22 11.17 -19.12
CA ASP A 273 1.04 11.65 -20.22
C ASP A 273 0.34 12.78 -21.01
N SER A 274 -1.00 12.66 -21.19
CA SER A 274 -1.81 13.70 -21.81
C SER A 274 -1.90 14.97 -20.98
N ALA A 275 -1.90 14.87 -19.65
CA ALA A 275 -1.90 16.02 -18.75
C ALA A 275 -0.56 16.78 -18.78
N ILE A 276 0.55 16.04 -18.85
CA ILE A 276 1.90 16.64 -18.95
C ILE A 276 2.12 17.29 -20.33
N ALA A 277 1.58 16.70 -21.40
CA ALA A 277 1.73 17.20 -22.77
C ALA A 277 0.91 18.47 -23.06
N LYS A 278 -0.04 18.87 -22.19
CA LYS A 278 -0.73 20.16 -22.28
C LYS A 278 0.16 21.23 -21.67
N PRO A 279 0.81 22.11 -22.45
CA PRO A 279 1.48 23.27 -21.88
C PRO A 279 0.45 24.11 -21.16
N ASP A 280 0.82 24.63 -20.00
CA ASP A 280 0.05 25.61 -19.24
C ASP A 280 -0.14 26.86 -20.14
N MET A 281 -1.21 26.88 -20.93
CA MET A 281 -1.59 28.07 -21.65
C MET A 281 -2.19 29.00 -20.61
N PRO A 282 -1.57 30.18 -20.37
CA PRO A 282 -2.17 31.16 -19.49
C PRO A 282 -3.57 31.52 -20.03
N ASP A 283 -4.55 31.49 -19.13
CA ASP A 283 -5.93 31.84 -19.40
C ASP A 283 -6.02 33.17 -20.16
N PRO A 284 -6.53 33.26 -21.40
CA PRO A 284 -6.58 34.49 -22.17
C PRO A 284 -7.59 35.50 -21.64
N ALA A 285 -8.17 35.31 -20.46
CA ALA A 285 -9.21 36.17 -19.92
C ALA A 285 -8.87 36.76 -18.54
N THR A 286 -7.74 37.49 -18.44
CA THR A 286 -7.66 38.52 -17.42
C THR A 286 -7.33 39.83 -18.15
N PRO A 287 -8.32 40.68 -18.44
CA PRO A 287 -8.03 42.04 -18.87
C PRO A 287 -7.30 42.73 -17.73
N GLY A 288 -6.08 43.22 -18.01
CA GLY A 288 -5.28 43.99 -17.09
C GLY A 288 -6.06 45.13 -16.47
N GLY A 289 -6.48 44.95 -15.22
CA GLY A 289 -6.91 46.07 -14.38
C GLY A 289 -5.70 46.93 -14.10
N VAL A 290 -5.55 48.00 -14.88
CA VAL A 290 -4.62 49.09 -14.56
C VAL A 290 -5.11 49.69 -13.23
N ILE A 291 -4.44 49.40 -12.15
CA ILE A 291 -4.59 50.11 -10.89
C ILE A 291 -3.86 51.45 -11.13
N SER A 292 -4.62 52.49 -11.51
CA SER A 292 -4.16 53.87 -11.46
C SER A 292 -3.98 54.25 -10.00
N LEU A 293 -2.74 54.44 -9.59
CA LEU A 293 -2.43 55.13 -8.34
C LEU A 293 -2.87 56.61 -8.47
N PRO A 294 -3.52 57.20 -7.48
CA PRO A 294 -3.82 58.62 -7.54
C PRO A 294 -2.54 59.43 -7.46
N ASP A 295 -2.41 60.31 -8.42
CA ASP A 295 -1.39 61.33 -8.55
C ASP A 295 -1.44 62.24 -7.31
N GLY A 296 -0.41 62.20 -6.49
CA GLY A 296 -0.25 63.07 -5.32
C GLY A 296 0.33 64.38 -5.74
N GLY A 297 -0.55 65.33 -6.01
CA GLY A 297 -0.17 66.68 -6.26
C GLY A 297 0.63 67.31 -5.10
N GLU A 298 1.78 67.85 -5.42
CA GLU A 298 2.53 68.82 -4.63
C GLU A 298 1.64 70.05 -4.31
N GLU A 299 1.47 70.30 -3.05
CA GLU A 299 1.28 71.67 -2.59
C GLU A 299 2.25 71.95 -1.43
N ALA A 300 3.25 72.75 -1.82
CA ALA A 300 4.07 73.50 -0.89
C ALA A 300 3.23 74.58 -0.20
N ASP A 301 3.27 74.65 1.11
CA ASP A 301 3.06 75.96 1.78
C ASP A 301 4.02 76.06 3.00
N GLU A 302 4.86 77.09 2.84
CA GLU A 302 5.65 77.73 3.88
C GLU A 302 4.73 78.29 4.95
N ARG A 303 5.07 78.13 6.23
CA ARG A 303 5.04 79.21 7.22
C ARG A 303 5.38 78.75 8.61
N LEU A 304 6.44 79.30 9.04
CA LEU A 304 6.79 80.16 10.21
C LEU A 304 6.92 79.44 11.59
N ALA A 305 8.13 79.49 11.95
CA ALA A 305 8.72 79.98 13.21
C ALA A 305 7.76 80.44 14.36
N ALA A 306 7.91 79.77 15.52
CA ALA A 306 8.12 80.35 16.83
C ALA A 306 8.59 79.22 17.83
#